data_7cd70fe3d7fda970a86d0e4ba21dd511
#
_entry.id   7cd70fe3d7fda970a86d0e4ba21dd511
#
_cell.length_a   1.000
_cell.length_b   1.000
_cell.length_c   1.000
_cell.angle_alpha   90.00
_cell.angle_beta   90.00
_cell.angle_gamma   90.00
#
_symmetry.space_group_name_H-M   'P 1'
#
loop_
_entity.id
_entity.type
_entity.pdbx_description
1 polymer ?
#
loop_
_entity_poly.entity_id
_entity_poly.type
_entity_poly.pdbx_seq_one_letter_code
_entity_poly.pdbx_strand_id
1 'polypeptide(L)'
;VLLLMLAAGLGLIALELLLGVFGLRALLNKWLQQRRFLRAQRSYHKGLEALTLEDYRRAEKLFNQSAKISDEPLAAYLAAAQAAQGQQASQRAEDYLQLADSYQYRLIIQITRIRLWLQTGQWEAAVAQLKSIYPHYKKEPVVNQLLLESLVKLQAWQDCLEWLPILAKAPIAETITNQALMKTAYQHSLEVLAKTTGRVDKTITFRQLQEFWQQIPRQHQRDTDVVMSYVQALMSVGFYDEASVIIARVLNENWHHGLAELYGRVLHAEPELALEQAKTWLKLHPQSPVLLLTLGRLSMQCRDWPMAKVYFEQSLVLHKNTETYAEFVRLLQHLNDPEAGHYLIAGLNQLISKPLPNLPLP
;
A
#
# COMPACT_ATOMS: atom_id res chain seq x y z
N VAL A 1 28.68 25.82 85.40
CA VAL A 1 27.31 25.76 84.90
C VAL A 1 26.97 26.88 83.96
N LEU A 2 27.33 28.14 84.27
CA LEU A 2 27.02 29.31 83.41
C LEU A 2 27.72 29.25 82.01
N LEU A 3 28.97 28.80 81.94
CA LEU A 3 29.70 28.62 80.65
C LEU A 3 29.11 27.51 79.78
N LEU A 4 28.62 26.46 80.33
CA LEU A 4 27.94 25.37 79.63
C LEU A 4 26.58 25.82 79.08
N MET A 5 25.83 26.63 79.81
CA MET A 5 24.58 27.22 79.33
C MET A 5 24.79 28.23 78.18
N LEU A 6 25.83 29.03 78.27
CA LEU A 6 26.21 29.96 77.19
C LEU A 6 26.67 29.23 75.91
N ALA A 7 27.44 28.17 76.02
CA ALA A 7 27.87 27.35 74.91
C ALA A 7 26.68 26.61 74.24
N ALA A 8 25.75 26.10 75.02
CA ALA A 8 24.53 25.47 74.52
C ALA A 8 23.59 26.47 73.83
N GLY A 9 23.48 27.70 74.37
CA GLY A 9 22.70 28.77 73.74
C GLY A 9 23.29 29.22 72.40
N LEU A 10 24.61 29.41 72.35
CA LEU A 10 25.29 29.72 71.07
C LEU A 10 25.20 28.62 70.04
N GLY A 11 25.25 27.36 70.49
CA GLY A 11 25.02 26.19 69.60
C GLY A 11 23.61 26.13 69.03
N LEU A 12 22.59 26.44 69.83
CA LEU A 12 21.20 26.52 69.35
C LEU A 12 20.99 27.65 68.34
N ILE A 13 21.54 28.84 68.59
CA ILE A 13 21.49 30.00 67.70
C ILE A 13 22.21 29.69 66.36
N ALA A 14 23.37 29.05 66.46
CA ALA A 14 24.12 28.64 65.27
C ALA A 14 23.35 27.56 64.46
N LEU A 15 22.67 26.63 65.13
CA LEU A 15 21.82 25.61 64.50
C LEU A 15 20.58 26.24 63.87
N GLU A 16 19.90 27.19 64.50
CA GLU A 16 18.77 27.93 63.91
C GLU A 16 19.18 28.77 62.72
N LEU A 17 20.35 29.44 62.78
CA LEU A 17 20.92 30.18 61.66
C LEU A 17 21.29 29.26 60.47
N LEU A 18 21.88 28.09 60.75
CA LEU A 18 22.17 27.07 59.74
C LEU A 18 20.89 26.51 59.11
N LEU A 19 19.92 26.15 59.90
CA LEU A 19 18.60 25.66 59.41
C LEU A 19 17.86 26.74 58.62
N GLY A 20 17.90 27.99 59.07
CA GLY A 20 17.35 29.14 58.34
C GLY A 20 18.03 29.39 56.99
N VAL A 21 19.36 29.36 56.98
CA VAL A 21 20.13 29.52 55.70
C VAL A 21 19.87 28.32 54.77
N PHE A 22 19.84 27.11 55.27
CA PHE A 22 19.47 25.92 54.44
C PHE A 22 18.02 25.96 54.01
N GLY A 23 17.08 26.40 54.85
CA GLY A 23 15.68 26.59 54.49
C GLY A 23 15.48 27.65 53.40
N LEU A 24 16.14 28.82 53.55
CA LEU A 24 16.11 29.89 52.52
C LEU A 24 16.73 29.45 51.19
N ARG A 25 17.83 28.70 51.22
CA ARG A 25 18.44 28.13 50.00
C ARG A 25 17.52 27.12 49.32
N ALA A 26 16.85 26.26 50.11
CA ALA A 26 15.91 25.31 49.57
C ALA A 26 14.68 25.99 48.94
N LEU A 27 14.14 27.02 49.57
CA LEU A 27 13.04 27.84 49.06
C LEU A 27 13.47 28.60 47.80
N LEU A 28 14.66 29.19 47.75
CA LEU A 28 15.19 29.87 46.60
C LEU A 28 15.42 28.92 45.42
N ASN A 29 15.95 27.71 45.70
CA ASN A 29 16.14 26.68 44.69
C ASN A 29 14.80 26.19 44.12
N LYS A 30 13.78 25.92 44.96
CA LYS A 30 12.44 25.58 44.52
C LYS A 30 11.82 26.66 43.65
N TRP A 31 11.95 27.94 44.04
CA TRP A 31 11.45 29.08 43.29
C TRP A 31 12.17 29.23 41.94
N LEU A 32 13.51 29.06 41.89
CA LEU A 32 14.29 29.09 40.67
C LEU A 32 13.91 27.92 39.73
N GLN A 33 13.75 26.71 40.27
CA GLN A 33 13.26 25.52 39.49
C GLN A 33 11.88 25.78 38.95
N GLN A 34 10.95 26.28 39.74
CA GLN A 34 9.61 26.59 39.30
C GLN A 34 9.58 27.66 38.18
N ARG A 35 10.43 28.72 38.34
CA ARG A 35 10.61 29.72 37.27
C ARG A 35 11.20 29.14 35.99
N ARG A 36 12.19 28.23 36.12
CA ARG A 36 12.79 27.54 34.96
C ARG A 36 11.73 26.69 34.27
N PHE A 37 11.00 25.88 35.00
CA PHE A 37 9.89 25.06 34.48
C PHE A 37 8.85 25.88 33.74
N LEU A 38 8.36 26.97 34.33
CA LEU A 38 7.37 27.86 33.69
C LEU A 38 7.90 28.51 32.42
N ARG A 39 9.19 28.88 32.40
CA ARG A 39 9.81 29.44 31.18
C ARG A 39 9.97 28.38 30.09
N ALA A 40 10.42 27.18 30.42
CA ALA A 40 10.52 26.07 29.49
C ALA A 40 9.14 25.74 28.87
N GLN A 41 8.11 25.63 29.74
CA GLN A 41 6.76 25.35 29.31
C GLN A 41 6.17 26.44 28.38
N ARG A 42 6.36 27.73 28.72
CA ARG A 42 5.95 28.85 27.85
C ARG A 42 6.66 28.84 26.51
N SER A 43 7.95 28.53 26.48
CA SER A 43 8.72 28.42 25.24
C SER A 43 8.22 27.25 24.39
N TYR A 44 7.92 26.12 25.03
CA TYR A 44 7.37 24.94 24.36
C TYR A 44 6.00 25.23 23.74
N HIS A 45 5.05 25.82 24.47
CA HIS A 45 3.73 26.18 23.94
C HIS A 45 3.80 27.17 22.79
N LYS A 46 4.64 28.20 22.90
CA LYS A 46 4.88 29.12 21.77
C LYS A 46 5.51 28.42 20.57
N GLY A 47 6.34 27.40 20.81
CA GLY A 47 6.89 26.54 19.77
C GLY A 47 5.81 25.72 19.07
N LEU A 48 4.83 25.18 19.80
CA LEU A 48 3.68 24.47 19.23
C LEU A 48 2.79 25.41 18.39
N GLU A 49 2.54 26.63 18.86
CA GLU A 49 1.82 27.64 18.09
C GLU A 49 2.54 27.96 16.77
N ALA A 50 3.87 28.17 16.82
CA ALA A 50 4.67 28.43 15.65
C ALA A 50 4.68 27.22 14.68
N LEU A 51 4.72 25.99 15.21
CA LEU A 51 4.67 24.76 14.42
C LEU A 51 3.33 24.60 13.70
N THR A 52 2.22 24.94 14.38
CA THR A 52 0.86 24.89 13.80
C THR A 52 0.69 25.95 12.68
N LEU A 53 1.41 27.06 12.79
CA LEU A 53 1.44 28.13 11.76
C LEU A 53 2.50 27.86 10.67
N GLU A 54 3.13 26.69 10.68
CA GLU A 54 4.20 26.29 9.75
C GLU A 54 5.44 27.20 9.78
N ASP A 55 5.58 28.05 10.84
CA ASP A 55 6.79 28.83 11.08
C ASP A 55 7.87 27.94 11.74
N TYR A 56 8.39 27.02 10.94
CA TYR A 56 9.32 25.99 11.39
C TYR A 56 10.60 26.56 12.01
N ARG A 57 11.10 27.71 11.49
CA ARG A 57 12.30 28.34 12.03
C ARG A 57 12.10 28.86 13.45
N ARG A 58 10.97 29.50 13.66
CA ARG A 58 10.59 30.02 14.98
C ARG A 58 10.28 28.89 15.94
N ALA A 59 9.58 27.85 15.46
CA ALA A 59 9.26 26.65 16.23
C ALA A 59 10.54 25.97 16.73
N GLU A 60 11.50 25.67 15.84
CA GLU A 60 12.78 25.04 16.16
C GLU A 60 13.55 25.83 17.24
N LYS A 61 13.65 27.16 17.07
CA LYS A 61 14.34 28.04 18.05
C LYS A 61 13.68 27.95 19.44
N LEU A 62 12.32 27.99 19.49
CA LEU A 62 11.57 27.96 20.74
C LEU A 62 11.66 26.60 21.43
N PHE A 63 11.60 25.50 20.68
CA PHE A 63 11.77 24.16 21.23
C PHE A 63 13.20 23.94 21.75
N ASN A 64 14.22 24.39 21.03
CA ASN A 64 15.61 24.31 21.51
C ASN A 64 15.84 25.15 22.77
N GLN A 65 15.24 26.35 22.87
CA GLN A 65 15.24 27.13 24.10
C GLN A 65 14.56 26.40 25.25
N SER A 66 13.42 25.78 25.01
CA SER A 66 12.71 24.98 26.01
C SER A 66 13.57 23.80 26.47
N ALA A 67 14.17 23.04 25.55
CA ALA A 67 15.03 21.91 25.85
C ALA A 67 16.23 22.26 26.74
N LYS A 68 16.87 23.42 26.50
CA LYS A 68 18.05 23.89 27.30
C LYS A 68 17.69 24.27 28.73
N ILE A 69 16.44 24.59 29.00
CA ILE A 69 15.98 25.08 30.32
C ILE A 69 15.26 23.99 31.10
N SER A 70 14.66 23.02 30.39
CA SER A 70 13.84 21.96 30.96
C SER A 70 14.69 20.89 31.65
N ASP A 71 14.20 20.37 32.76
CA ASP A 71 14.75 19.18 33.40
C ASP A 71 14.40 17.90 32.65
N GLU A 72 13.30 17.93 31.84
CA GLU A 72 12.86 16.85 30.95
C GLU A 72 12.80 17.35 29.49
N PRO A 73 13.92 17.43 28.79
CA PRO A 73 13.98 18.07 27.47
C PRO A 73 13.55 17.17 26.30
N LEU A 74 13.26 15.88 26.55
CA LEU A 74 12.94 14.90 25.51
C LEU A 74 11.85 15.39 24.52
N ALA A 75 10.70 15.81 25.05
CA ALA A 75 9.59 16.29 24.21
C ALA A 75 9.99 17.51 23.36
N ALA A 76 10.81 18.40 23.93
CA ALA A 76 11.28 19.59 23.23
C ALA A 76 12.30 19.24 22.12
N TYR A 77 13.18 18.27 22.33
CA TYR A 77 14.08 17.78 21.27
C TYR A 77 13.33 17.08 20.15
N LEU A 78 12.33 16.25 20.46
CA LEU A 78 11.51 15.59 19.43
C LEU A 78 10.74 16.61 18.60
N ALA A 79 10.17 17.64 19.23
CA ALA A 79 9.47 18.71 18.54
C ALA A 79 10.44 19.61 17.73
N ALA A 80 11.67 19.85 18.23
CA ALA A 80 12.71 20.55 17.48
C ALA A 80 13.14 19.76 16.23
N ALA A 81 13.29 18.44 16.35
CA ALA A 81 13.57 17.57 15.21
C ALA A 81 12.48 17.65 14.14
N GLN A 82 11.21 17.64 14.55
CA GLN A 82 10.09 17.81 13.63
C GLN A 82 10.10 19.17 12.94
N ALA A 83 10.36 20.24 13.69
CA ALA A 83 10.46 21.60 13.13
C ALA A 83 11.67 21.76 12.19
N ALA A 84 12.81 21.14 12.49
CA ALA A 84 13.97 21.10 11.61
C ALA A 84 13.66 20.34 10.31
N GLN A 85 12.92 19.23 10.40
CA GLN A 85 12.48 18.47 9.23
C GLN A 85 11.52 19.27 8.34
N GLY A 86 10.60 20.05 8.90
CA GLY A 86 9.73 20.96 8.15
C GLY A 86 10.52 22.02 7.34
N GLN A 87 11.74 22.33 7.75
CA GLN A 87 12.68 23.17 6.98
C GLN A 87 13.54 22.37 6.00
N GLN A 88 13.29 21.09 5.80
CA GLN A 88 14.13 20.17 5.01
C GLN A 88 15.57 20.03 5.51
N ALA A 89 15.81 20.33 6.80
CA ALA A 89 17.10 20.27 7.44
C ALA A 89 17.31 18.92 8.15
N SER A 90 17.35 17.82 7.38
CA SER A 90 17.40 16.44 7.90
C SER A 90 18.59 16.20 8.85
N GLN A 91 19.74 16.81 8.60
CA GLN A 91 20.89 16.66 9.49
C GLN A 91 20.61 17.26 10.87
N ARG A 92 20.02 18.46 10.95
CA ARG A 92 19.67 19.08 12.24
C ARG A 92 18.59 18.29 12.96
N ALA A 93 17.63 17.71 12.20
CA ALA A 93 16.64 16.84 12.80
C ALA A 93 17.28 15.62 13.47
N GLU A 94 18.26 14.98 12.80
CA GLU A 94 19.00 13.85 13.36
C GLU A 94 19.85 14.27 14.58
N ASP A 95 20.49 15.45 14.55
CA ASP A 95 21.25 15.97 15.69
C ASP A 95 20.36 16.11 16.95
N TYR A 96 19.11 16.61 16.78
CA TYR A 96 18.16 16.68 17.89
C TYR A 96 17.71 15.31 18.37
N LEU A 97 17.53 14.34 17.48
CA LEU A 97 17.20 12.96 17.88
C LEU A 97 18.36 12.30 18.62
N GLN A 98 19.60 12.55 18.24
CA GLN A 98 20.79 12.08 18.97
C GLN A 98 20.87 12.68 20.38
N LEU A 99 20.54 13.98 20.53
CA LEU A 99 20.43 14.59 21.86
C LEU A 99 19.31 13.93 22.70
N ALA A 100 18.23 13.53 22.06
CA ALA A 100 17.14 12.80 22.70
C ALA A 100 17.52 11.36 23.08
N ASP A 101 18.41 10.68 22.34
CA ASP A 101 18.85 9.29 22.61
C ASP A 101 19.53 9.10 23.97
N SER A 102 20.01 10.19 24.63
CA SER A 102 20.55 10.16 25.97
C SER A 102 19.48 9.79 27.05
N TYR A 103 18.20 9.83 26.69
CA TYR A 103 17.07 9.53 27.57
C TYR A 103 16.53 8.11 27.34
N GLN A 104 15.95 7.49 28.37
CA GLN A 104 15.56 6.06 28.40
C GLN A 104 14.41 5.67 27.44
N TYR A 105 13.80 6.62 26.72
CA TYR A 105 12.60 6.41 25.90
C TYR A 105 12.91 6.03 24.44
N ARG A 106 13.68 4.97 24.25
CA ARG A 106 14.17 4.54 22.92
C ARG A 106 13.09 4.38 21.85
N LEU A 107 11.92 3.80 22.22
CA LEU A 107 10.84 3.56 21.25
C LEU A 107 10.29 4.86 20.66
N ILE A 108 10.02 5.88 21.50
CA ILE A 108 9.44 7.15 21.04
C ILE A 108 10.40 7.84 20.07
N ILE A 109 11.69 7.80 20.37
CA ILE A 109 12.74 8.43 19.53
C ILE A 109 12.82 7.70 18.18
N GLN A 110 12.80 6.35 18.18
CA GLN A 110 12.84 5.54 16.97
C GLN A 110 11.59 5.74 16.12
N ILE A 111 10.40 5.79 16.71
CA ILE A 111 9.15 6.07 15.98
C ILE A 111 9.19 7.47 15.39
N THR A 112 9.70 8.48 16.13
CA THR A 112 9.82 9.84 15.61
C THR A 112 10.78 9.87 14.42
N ARG A 113 11.97 9.24 14.51
CA ARG A 113 12.92 9.10 13.42
C ARG A 113 12.29 8.46 12.19
N ILE A 114 11.59 7.34 12.36
CA ILE A 114 10.89 6.65 11.29
C ILE A 114 9.85 7.56 10.63
N ARG A 115 9.04 8.28 11.40
CA ARG A 115 8.06 9.23 10.86
C ARG A 115 8.70 10.35 10.03
N LEU A 116 9.85 10.87 10.47
CA LEU A 116 10.60 11.87 9.70
C LEU A 116 11.12 11.28 8.38
N TRP A 117 11.62 10.06 8.38
CA TRP A 117 12.01 9.36 7.15
C TRP A 117 10.84 9.14 6.20
N LEU A 118 9.67 8.75 6.72
CA LEU A 118 8.46 8.59 5.90
C LEU A 118 8.00 9.91 5.27
N GLN A 119 8.12 11.02 5.97
CA GLN A 119 7.82 12.37 5.44
C GLN A 119 8.78 12.79 4.30
N THR A 120 10.01 12.29 4.31
CA THR A 120 11.03 12.57 3.27
C THR A 120 11.11 11.49 2.19
N GLY A 121 10.23 10.50 2.21
CA GLY A 121 10.20 9.44 1.20
C GLY A 121 11.32 8.39 1.36
N GLN A 122 11.98 8.32 2.51
CA GLN A 122 13.02 7.32 2.81
C GLN A 122 12.39 6.02 3.31
N TRP A 123 11.59 5.39 2.46
CA TRP A 123 10.77 4.22 2.82
C TRP A 123 11.60 2.99 3.17
N GLU A 124 12.71 2.75 2.43
CA GLU A 124 13.61 1.61 2.66
C GLU A 124 14.27 1.68 4.04
N ALA A 125 14.79 2.86 4.42
CA ALA A 125 15.40 3.07 5.73
C ALA A 125 14.36 2.89 6.85
N ALA A 126 13.14 3.38 6.66
CA ALA A 126 12.05 3.22 7.60
C ALA A 126 11.68 1.74 7.78
N VAL A 127 11.55 0.97 6.69
CA VAL A 127 11.25 -0.47 6.73
C VAL A 127 12.37 -1.24 7.44
N ALA A 128 13.63 -0.97 7.09
CA ALA A 128 14.78 -1.63 7.72
C ALA A 128 14.80 -1.39 9.24
N GLN A 129 14.56 -0.16 9.68
CA GLN A 129 14.51 0.19 11.11
C GLN A 129 13.31 -0.46 11.79
N LEU A 130 12.11 -0.43 11.17
CA LEU A 130 10.90 -1.06 11.70
C LEU A 130 11.08 -2.58 11.88
N LYS A 131 11.65 -3.26 10.88
CA LYS A 131 11.99 -4.69 10.98
C LYS A 131 12.98 -4.97 12.12
N SER A 132 13.96 -4.10 12.35
CA SER A 132 14.95 -4.27 13.43
C SER A 132 14.36 -4.11 14.83
N ILE A 133 13.41 -3.21 15.01
CA ILE A 133 12.77 -2.98 16.32
C ILE A 133 11.59 -3.90 16.59
N TYR A 134 10.98 -4.47 15.55
CA TYR A 134 9.79 -5.31 15.64
C TYR A 134 9.91 -6.45 16.69
N PRO A 135 10.99 -7.22 16.81
CA PRO A 135 11.10 -8.30 17.79
C PRO A 135 10.87 -7.85 19.23
N HIS A 136 11.26 -6.60 19.55
CA HIS A 136 11.13 -6.02 20.89
C HIS A 136 9.77 -5.35 21.12
N TYR A 137 9.13 -4.85 20.05
CA TYR A 137 7.92 -4.02 20.14
C TYR A 137 6.73 -4.56 19.32
N LYS A 138 6.69 -5.88 19.08
CA LYS A 138 5.65 -6.56 18.26
C LYS A 138 4.21 -6.34 18.77
N LYS A 139 4.03 -5.99 20.06
CA LYS A 139 2.72 -5.71 20.67
C LYS A 139 2.28 -4.25 20.49
N GLU A 140 3.18 -3.38 20.05
CA GLU A 140 2.90 -1.97 19.88
C GLU A 140 2.17 -1.70 18.56
N PRO A 141 0.93 -1.20 18.65
CA PRO A 141 0.08 -0.97 17.47
C PRO A 141 0.72 -0.08 16.42
N VAL A 142 1.38 0.98 16.89
CA VAL A 142 2.01 1.98 16.02
C VAL A 142 3.13 1.38 15.18
N VAL A 143 3.91 0.44 15.73
CA VAL A 143 4.99 -0.25 15.00
C VAL A 143 4.40 -1.09 13.87
N ASN A 144 3.32 -1.84 14.16
CA ASN A 144 2.64 -2.69 13.18
C ASN A 144 2.04 -1.86 12.03
N GLN A 145 1.36 -0.75 12.38
CA GLN A 145 0.76 0.14 11.41
C GLN A 145 1.81 0.80 10.49
N LEU A 146 2.87 1.36 11.08
CA LEU A 146 3.94 2.01 10.32
C LEU A 146 4.66 1.02 9.41
N LEU A 147 4.90 -0.22 9.85
CA LEU A 147 5.53 -1.25 9.03
C LEU A 147 4.66 -1.59 7.82
N LEU A 148 3.37 -1.83 8.04
CA LEU A 148 2.44 -2.14 6.95
C LEU A 148 2.33 -0.98 5.96
N GLU A 149 2.14 0.25 6.46
CA GLU A 149 2.07 1.46 5.63
C GLU A 149 3.34 1.63 4.77
N SER A 150 4.51 1.46 5.38
CA SER A 150 5.79 1.59 4.70
C SER A 150 5.99 0.54 3.61
N LEU A 151 5.63 -0.73 3.89
CA LEU A 151 5.72 -1.83 2.92
C LEU A 151 4.80 -1.61 1.72
N VAL A 152 3.56 -1.15 1.97
CA VAL A 152 2.60 -0.85 0.91
C VAL A 152 3.07 0.32 0.04
N LYS A 153 3.56 1.39 0.65
CA LYS A 153 4.10 2.56 -0.08
C LYS A 153 5.32 2.22 -0.90
N LEU A 154 6.19 1.37 -0.39
CA LEU A 154 7.37 0.87 -1.09
C LEU A 154 7.02 -0.14 -2.20
N GLN A 155 5.76 -0.61 -2.25
CA GLN A 155 5.31 -1.70 -3.13
C GLN A 155 6.15 -2.99 -2.95
N ALA A 156 6.65 -3.23 -1.76
CA ALA A 156 7.42 -4.41 -1.41
C ALA A 156 6.47 -5.61 -1.15
N TRP A 157 5.82 -6.08 -2.22
CA TRP A 157 4.73 -7.05 -2.12
C TRP A 157 5.15 -8.40 -1.55
N GLN A 158 6.38 -8.86 -1.84
CA GLN A 158 6.92 -10.09 -1.24
C GLN A 158 7.07 -9.94 0.28
N ASP A 159 7.62 -8.82 0.73
CA ASP A 159 7.68 -8.50 2.17
C ASP A 159 6.27 -8.40 2.78
N CYS A 160 5.31 -7.81 2.06
CA CYS A 160 3.92 -7.78 2.51
C CYS A 160 3.35 -9.19 2.75
N LEU A 161 3.61 -10.14 1.85
CA LEU A 161 3.15 -11.52 2.00
C LEU A 161 3.77 -12.23 3.21
N GLU A 162 5.02 -11.91 3.55
CA GLU A 162 5.69 -12.43 4.75
C GLU A 162 5.13 -11.81 6.04
N TRP A 163 4.96 -10.48 6.05
CA TRP A 163 4.62 -9.74 7.26
C TRP A 163 3.13 -9.66 7.56
N LEU A 164 2.25 -9.60 6.56
CA LEU A 164 0.81 -9.52 6.77
C LEU A 164 0.23 -10.63 7.67
N PRO A 165 0.59 -11.92 7.51
CA PRO A 165 0.09 -12.97 8.41
C PRO A 165 0.57 -12.81 9.85
N ILE A 166 1.75 -12.20 10.05
CA ILE A 166 2.33 -11.93 11.36
C ILE A 166 1.58 -10.75 12.01
N LEU A 167 1.38 -9.67 11.24
CA LEU A 167 0.70 -8.45 11.69
C LEU A 167 -0.80 -8.68 11.91
N ALA A 168 -1.44 -9.56 11.15
CA ALA A 168 -2.86 -9.91 11.32
C ALA A 168 -3.19 -10.57 12.68
N LYS A 169 -2.20 -11.13 13.35
CA LYS A 169 -2.34 -11.67 14.72
C LYS A 169 -2.31 -10.58 15.79
N ALA A 170 -1.94 -9.36 15.44
CA ALA A 170 -1.92 -8.23 16.36
C ALA A 170 -3.33 -7.63 16.54
N PRO A 171 -3.68 -7.07 17.73
CA PRO A 171 -5.05 -6.69 18.08
C PRO A 171 -5.68 -5.53 17.30
N ILE A 172 -5.02 -5.01 16.25
CA ILE A 172 -5.39 -3.75 15.59
C ILE A 172 -5.75 -3.90 14.11
N ALA A 173 -5.51 -5.06 13.54
CA ALA A 173 -5.75 -5.23 12.12
C ALA A 173 -7.26 -5.37 11.85
N GLU A 174 -7.88 -4.36 11.29
CA GLU A 174 -9.18 -4.53 10.62
C GLU A 174 -9.05 -5.64 9.59
N THR A 175 -9.69 -6.76 9.86
CA THR A 175 -9.56 -8.01 9.09
C THR A 175 -9.83 -7.81 7.60
N ILE A 176 -10.71 -6.86 7.24
CA ILE A 176 -11.08 -6.53 5.86
C ILE A 176 -9.90 -5.88 5.10
N THR A 177 -9.21 -4.93 5.74
CA THR A 177 -8.07 -4.23 5.13
C THR A 177 -6.92 -5.19 4.84
N ASN A 178 -6.67 -6.14 5.75
CA ASN A 178 -5.62 -7.13 5.57
C ASN A 178 -5.93 -8.14 4.46
N GLN A 179 -7.18 -8.56 4.31
CA GLN A 179 -7.57 -9.45 3.20
C GLN A 179 -7.43 -8.77 1.84
N ALA A 180 -7.85 -7.51 1.71
CA ALA A 180 -7.69 -6.74 0.48
C ALA A 180 -6.21 -6.53 0.13
N LEU A 181 -5.37 -6.22 1.12
CA LEU A 181 -3.93 -6.06 0.93
C LEU A 181 -3.25 -7.38 0.54
N MET A 182 -3.63 -8.50 1.17
CA MET A 182 -3.13 -9.83 0.80
C MET A 182 -3.45 -10.16 -0.65
N LYS A 183 -4.70 -9.92 -1.06
CA LYS A 183 -5.13 -10.08 -2.45
C LYS A 183 -4.27 -9.27 -3.42
N THR A 184 -4.12 -7.96 -3.15
CA THR A 184 -3.29 -7.06 -3.95
C THR A 184 -1.83 -7.54 -4.00
N ALA A 185 -1.28 -7.99 -2.87
CA ALA A 185 0.08 -8.50 -2.81
C ALA A 185 0.27 -9.77 -3.67
N TYR A 186 -0.69 -10.72 -3.64
CA TYR A 186 -0.65 -11.89 -4.52
C TYR A 186 -0.72 -11.52 -6.00
N GLN A 187 -1.64 -10.60 -6.36
CA GLN A 187 -1.80 -10.14 -7.74
C GLN A 187 -0.51 -9.52 -8.29
N HIS A 188 0.08 -8.57 -7.56
CA HIS A 188 1.33 -7.93 -7.98
C HIS A 188 2.53 -8.89 -7.98
N SER A 189 2.60 -9.80 -7.03
CA SER A 189 3.70 -10.80 -7.01
C SER A 189 3.63 -11.72 -8.23
N LEU A 190 2.44 -12.17 -8.63
CA LEU A 190 2.24 -12.96 -9.84
C LEU A 190 2.63 -12.18 -11.10
N GLU A 191 2.25 -10.91 -11.18
CA GLU A 191 2.60 -10.02 -12.30
C GLU A 191 4.12 -9.80 -12.41
N VAL A 192 4.79 -9.54 -11.28
CA VAL A 192 6.24 -9.34 -11.22
C VAL A 192 6.98 -10.61 -11.62
N LEU A 193 6.57 -11.78 -11.11
CA LEU A 193 7.15 -13.06 -11.49
C LEU A 193 7.05 -13.31 -13.00
N ALA A 194 5.90 -13.05 -13.60
CA ALA A 194 5.70 -13.21 -15.03
C ALA A 194 6.58 -12.27 -15.86
N LYS A 195 6.76 -11.00 -15.42
CA LYS A 195 7.55 -9.99 -16.14
C LYS A 195 9.05 -10.17 -16.01
N THR A 196 9.54 -10.52 -14.82
CA THR A 196 10.98 -10.59 -14.53
C THR A 196 11.62 -11.85 -15.10
N THR A 197 10.98 -12.97 -14.94
CA THR A 197 11.54 -14.27 -15.30
C THR A 197 11.21 -14.68 -16.74
N GLY A 198 10.07 -14.23 -17.29
CA GLY A 198 9.64 -14.57 -18.65
C GLY A 198 10.58 -14.11 -19.79
N ARG A 199 11.58 -13.27 -19.46
CA ARG A 199 12.63 -12.84 -20.39
C ARG A 199 13.79 -13.83 -20.52
N VAL A 200 13.96 -14.76 -19.56
CA VAL A 200 15.12 -15.63 -19.49
C VAL A 200 14.78 -17.06 -19.92
N ASP A 201 13.81 -17.71 -19.30
CA ASP A 201 13.35 -19.06 -19.62
C ASP A 201 11.89 -19.24 -19.22
N LYS A 202 11.05 -19.56 -20.20
CA LYS A 202 9.62 -19.77 -19.99
C LYS A 202 9.31 -20.93 -19.04
N THR A 203 10.08 -21.99 -19.12
CA THR A 203 9.87 -23.22 -18.31
C THR A 203 10.21 -22.97 -16.84
N ILE A 204 11.27 -22.21 -16.58
CA ILE A 204 11.65 -21.80 -15.22
C ILE A 204 10.57 -20.88 -14.64
N THR A 205 10.11 -19.91 -15.44
CA THR A 205 9.04 -18.98 -15.03
C THR A 205 7.76 -19.71 -14.68
N PHE A 206 7.37 -20.68 -15.51
CA PHE A 206 6.19 -21.49 -15.24
C PHE A 206 6.29 -22.24 -13.92
N ARG A 207 7.43 -22.91 -13.67
CA ARG A 207 7.65 -23.62 -12.40
C ARG A 207 7.56 -22.68 -11.19
N GLN A 208 8.17 -21.49 -11.28
CA GLN A 208 8.09 -20.49 -10.21
C GLN A 208 6.67 -19.97 -9.98
N LEU A 209 5.91 -19.73 -11.05
CA LEU A 209 4.49 -19.34 -10.95
C LEU A 209 3.67 -20.46 -10.31
N GLN A 210 3.92 -21.71 -10.67
CA GLN A 210 3.22 -22.86 -10.09
C GLN A 210 3.57 -23.08 -8.61
N GLU A 211 4.84 -22.98 -8.24
CA GLU A 211 5.30 -23.07 -6.85
C GLU A 211 4.70 -21.94 -6.01
N PHE A 212 4.72 -20.72 -6.53
CA PHE A 212 4.10 -19.57 -5.85
C PHE A 212 2.58 -19.74 -5.70
N TRP A 213 1.89 -20.20 -6.73
CA TRP A 213 0.45 -20.51 -6.68
C TRP A 213 0.11 -21.54 -5.61
N GLN A 214 0.92 -22.59 -5.46
CA GLN A 214 0.72 -23.61 -4.42
C GLN A 214 0.92 -23.08 -3.00
N GLN A 215 1.73 -22.01 -2.82
CA GLN A 215 1.94 -21.37 -1.53
C GLN A 215 0.76 -20.44 -1.14
N ILE A 216 -0.05 -20.01 -2.10
CA ILE A 216 -1.22 -19.18 -1.82
C ILE A 216 -2.25 -20.01 -1.05
N PRO A 217 -2.77 -19.51 0.11
CA PRO A 217 -3.81 -20.19 0.86
C PRO A 217 -5.06 -20.46 0.02
N ARG A 218 -5.69 -21.62 0.22
CA ARG A 218 -6.87 -22.06 -0.58
C ARG A 218 -8.00 -21.03 -0.64
N GLN A 219 -8.21 -20.26 0.43
CA GLN A 219 -9.21 -19.20 0.44
C GLN A 219 -8.94 -18.12 -0.62
N HIS A 220 -7.69 -17.75 -0.84
CA HIS A 220 -7.28 -16.78 -1.86
C HIS A 220 -7.15 -17.40 -3.25
N GLN A 221 -6.85 -18.70 -3.36
CA GLN A 221 -6.91 -19.43 -4.63
C GLN A 221 -8.33 -19.53 -5.21
N ARG A 222 -9.37 -19.34 -4.37
CA ARG A 222 -10.79 -19.28 -4.79
C ARG A 222 -11.26 -17.86 -5.11
N ASP A 223 -10.48 -16.85 -4.76
CA ASP A 223 -10.78 -15.46 -5.13
C ASP A 223 -10.55 -15.28 -6.63
N THR A 224 -11.63 -14.90 -7.32
CA THR A 224 -11.65 -14.81 -8.78
C THR A 224 -10.61 -13.81 -9.32
N ASP A 225 -10.35 -12.70 -8.61
CA ASP A 225 -9.39 -11.72 -9.09
C ASP A 225 -7.95 -12.23 -8.96
N VAL A 226 -7.64 -13.02 -7.93
CA VAL A 226 -6.34 -13.68 -7.77
C VAL A 226 -6.16 -14.76 -8.85
N VAL A 227 -7.22 -15.54 -9.13
CA VAL A 227 -7.23 -16.49 -10.24
C VAL A 227 -6.98 -15.80 -11.57
N MET A 228 -7.67 -14.68 -11.84
CA MET A 228 -7.46 -13.90 -13.06
C MET A 228 -6.01 -13.45 -13.22
N SER A 229 -5.39 -12.96 -12.16
CA SER A 229 -3.98 -12.55 -12.20
C SER A 229 -3.04 -13.73 -12.46
N TYR A 230 -3.31 -14.89 -11.90
CA TYR A 230 -2.53 -16.10 -12.16
C TYR A 230 -2.68 -16.57 -13.60
N VAL A 231 -3.91 -16.61 -14.12
CA VAL A 231 -4.19 -16.95 -15.52
C VAL A 231 -3.50 -15.97 -16.48
N GLN A 232 -3.60 -14.67 -16.23
CA GLN A 232 -2.93 -13.65 -17.03
C GLN A 232 -1.41 -13.81 -17.01
N ALA A 233 -0.83 -14.15 -15.85
CA ALA A 233 0.59 -14.47 -15.73
C ALA A 233 0.99 -15.68 -16.58
N LEU A 234 0.22 -16.78 -16.53
CA LEU A 234 0.43 -17.97 -17.38
C LEU A 234 0.36 -17.62 -18.87
N MET A 235 -0.68 -16.88 -19.28
CA MET A 235 -0.86 -16.46 -20.67
C MET A 235 0.31 -15.58 -21.16
N SER A 236 0.82 -14.66 -20.33
CA SER A 236 1.92 -13.78 -20.68
C SER A 236 3.24 -14.51 -20.93
N VAL A 237 3.42 -15.68 -20.30
CA VAL A 237 4.57 -16.58 -20.50
C VAL A 237 4.33 -17.58 -21.65
N GLY A 238 3.05 -17.75 -22.07
CA GLY A 238 2.66 -18.60 -23.19
C GLY A 238 2.15 -19.99 -22.80
N PHE A 239 1.80 -20.21 -21.51
CA PHE A 239 1.23 -21.44 -21.00
C PHE A 239 -0.31 -21.39 -21.09
N TYR A 240 -0.80 -21.48 -22.33
CA TYR A 240 -2.21 -21.31 -22.67
C TYR A 240 -3.09 -22.50 -22.25
N ASP A 241 -2.58 -23.72 -22.35
CA ASP A 241 -3.34 -24.93 -22.01
C ASP A 241 -3.63 -24.99 -20.52
N GLU A 242 -2.66 -24.68 -19.69
CA GLU A 242 -2.83 -24.61 -18.23
C GLU A 242 -3.79 -23.49 -17.84
N ALA A 243 -3.67 -22.34 -18.49
CA ALA A 243 -4.60 -21.23 -18.29
C ALA A 243 -6.04 -21.64 -18.65
N SER A 244 -6.24 -22.30 -19.79
CA SER A 244 -7.53 -22.78 -20.26
C SER A 244 -8.20 -23.74 -19.25
N VAL A 245 -7.45 -24.73 -18.75
CA VAL A 245 -7.93 -25.71 -17.77
C VAL A 245 -8.38 -25.03 -16.47
N ILE A 246 -7.61 -24.06 -15.98
CA ILE A 246 -7.93 -23.33 -14.76
C ILE A 246 -9.20 -22.50 -14.95
N ILE A 247 -9.30 -21.75 -16.05
CA ILE A 247 -10.49 -20.93 -16.36
C ILE A 247 -11.74 -21.82 -16.46
N ALA A 248 -11.67 -22.90 -17.22
CA ALA A 248 -12.80 -23.80 -17.41
C ALA A 248 -13.29 -24.40 -16.09
N ARG A 249 -12.38 -24.82 -15.22
CA ARG A 249 -12.73 -25.34 -13.89
C ARG A 249 -13.47 -24.30 -13.06
N VAL A 250 -12.95 -23.04 -12.98
CA VAL A 250 -13.56 -22.00 -12.16
C VAL A 250 -14.91 -21.58 -12.74
N LEU A 251 -15.05 -21.44 -14.06
CA LEU A 251 -16.32 -21.09 -14.71
C LEU A 251 -17.40 -22.16 -14.53
N ASN A 252 -17.03 -23.43 -14.43
CA ASN A 252 -17.97 -24.52 -14.14
C ASN A 252 -18.47 -24.50 -12.70
N GLU A 253 -17.65 -23.99 -11.75
CA GLU A 253 -18.06 -23.83 -10.35
C GLU A 253 -18.82 -22.52 -10.11
N ASN A 254 -18.27 -21.42 -10.60
CA ASN A 254 -18.79 -20.06 -10.42
C ASN A 254 -18.62 -19.24 -11.69
N TRP A 255 -19.72 -18.77 -12.26
CA TRP A 255 -19.69 -17.91 -13.43
C TRP A 255 -19.04 -16.55 -13.14
N HIS A 256 -18.07 -16.14 -13.98
CA HIS A 256 -17.43 -14.84 -13.89
C HIS A 256 -17.13 -14.26 -15.28
N HIS A 257 -17.64 -13.06 -15.55
CA HIS A 257 -17.52 -12.43 -16.87
C HIS A 257 -16.06 -12.22 -17.32
N GLY A 258 -15.19 -11.74 -16.42
CA GLY A 258 -13.77 -11.51 -16.76
C GLY A 258 -13.00 -12.79 -17.10
N LEU A 259 -13.31 -13.91 -16.43
CA LEU A 259 -12.71 -15.21 -16.78
C LEU A 259 -13.25 -15.73 -18.11
N ALA A 260 -14.52 -15.54 -18.40
CA ALA A 260 -15.12 -15.92 -19.69
C ALA A 260 -14.49 -15.13 -20.83
N GLU A 261 -14.18 -13.84 -20.62
CA GLU A 261 -13.46 -13.00 -21.59
C GLU A 261 -12.02 -13.51 -21.81
N LEU A 262 -11.30 -13.81 -20.72
CA LEU A 262 -9.94 -14.35 -20.79
C LEU A 262 -9.92 -15.70 -21.51
N TYR A 263 -10.94 -16.57 -21.32
CA TYR A 263 -11.04 -17.83 -22.03
C TYR A 263 -11.04 -17.65 -23.56
N GLY A 264 -11.74 -16.65 -24.06
CA GLY A 264 -11.74 -16.31 -25.49
C GLY A 264 -10.42 -15.72 -26.01
N ARG A 265 -9.55 -15.23 -25.11
CA ARG A 265 -8.21 -14.71 -25.46
C ARG A 265 -7.12 -15.78 -25.42
N VAL A 266 -7.41 -16.93 -24.83
CA VAL A 266 -6.47 -18.07 -24.82
C VAL A 266 -6.33 -18.63 -26.23
N LEU A 267 -5.09 -18.94 -26.62
CA LEU A 267 -4.82 -19.73 -27.81
C LEU A 267 -4.92 -21.21 -27.44
N HIS A 268 -6.04 -21.85 -27.79
CA HIS A 268 -6.31 -23.23 -27.43
C HIS A 268 -5.60 -24.19 -28.41
N ALA A 269 -4.96 -25.24 -27.87
CA ALA A 269 -4.41 -26.33 -28.68
C ALA A 269 -5.52 -27.09 -29.43
N GLU A 270 -6.67 -27.25 -28.76
CA GLU A 270 -7.86 -27.91 -29.30
C GLU A 270 -9.06 -26.93 -29.27
N PRO A 271 -9.15 -25.98 -30.22
CA PRO A 271 -10.16 -24.92 -30.19
C PRO A 271 -11.59 -25.44 -30.35
N GLU A 272 -11.79 -26.60 -31.01
CA GLU A 272 -13.09 -27.23 -31.14
C GLU A 272 -13.66 -27.67 -29.79
N LEU A 273 -12.84 -28.28 -28.93
CA LEU A 273 -13.27 -28.67 -27.57
C LEU A 273 -13.56 -27.43 -26.72
N ALA A 274 -12.75 -26.40 -26.86
CA ALA A 274 -12.97 -25.14 -26.14
C ALA A 274 -14.28 -24.47 -26.58
N LEU A 275 -14.58 -24.50 -27.87
CA LEU A 275 -15.84 -23.98 -28.42
C LEU A 275 -17.06 -24.77 -27.89
N GLU A 276 -17.01 -26.10 -27.87
CA GLU A 276 -18.08 -26.93 -27.31
C GLU A 276 -18.26 -26.64 -25.80
N GLN A 277 -17.17 -26.50 -25.04
CA GLN A 277 -17.25 -26.13 -23.64
C GLN A 277 -17.94 -24.76 -23.46
N ALA A 278 -17.56 -23.76 -24.25
CA ALA A 278 -18.18 -22.43 -24.18
C ALA A 278 -19.68 -22.46 -24.59
N LYS A 279 -20.07 -23.30 -25.54
CA LYS A 279 -21.49 -23.53 -25.89
C LYS A 279 -22.30 -24.12 -24.72
N THR A 280 -21.69 -24.94 -23.86
CA THR A 280 -22.37 -25.42 -22.66
C THR A 280 -22.70 -24.30 -21.70
N TRP A 281 -21.74 -23.33 -21.53
CA TRP A 281 -21.97 -22.14 -20.72
C TRP A 281 -23.03 -21.21 -21.33
N LEU A 282 -23.12 -21.12 -22.67
CA LEU A 282 -24.13 -20.30 -23.33
C LEU A 282 -25.56 -20.78 -23.02
N LYS A 283 -25.77 -22.09 -22.82
CA LYS A 283 -27.08 -22.63 -22.40
C LYS A 283 -27.48 -22.11 -21.02
N LEU A 284 -26.52 -21.86 -20.14
CA LEU A 284 -26.74 -21.34 -18.78
C LEU A 284 -26.82 -19.81 -18.75
N HIS A 285 -26.09 -19.16 -19.66
CA HIS A 285 -25.93 -17.68 -19.70
C HIS A 285 -26.24 -17.14 -21.11
N PRO A 286 -27.46 -17.32 -21.67
CA PRO A 286 -27.78 -17.03 -23.07
C PRO A 286 -27.68 -15.52 -23.42
N GLN A 287 -27.80 -14.64 -22.44
CA GLN A 287 -27.75 -13.21 -22.63
C GLN A 287 -26.40 -12.58 -22.20
N SER A 288 -25.30 -13.34 -22.20
CA SER A 288 -23.98 -12.82 -21.85
C SER A 288 -23.24 -12.30 -23.10
N PRO A 289 -23.11 -10.98 -23.29
CA PRO A 289 -22.41 -10.43 -24.45
C PRO A 289 -20.92 -10.82 -24.46
N VAL A 290 -20.31 -10.95 -23.28
CA VAL A 290 -18.92 -11.38 -23.12
C VAL A 290 -18.73 -12.82 -23.58
N LEU A 291 -19.67 -13.72 -23.25
CA LEU A 291 -19.61 -15.11 -23.70
C LEU A 291 -19.80 -15.22 -25.19
N LEU A 292 -20.68 -14.43 -25.79
CA LEU A 292 -20.84 -14.36 -27.25
C LEU A 292 -19.58 -13.85 -27.94
N LEU A 293 -18.89 -12.83 -27.37
CA LEU A 293 -17.57 -12.39 -27.85
C LEU A 293 -16.55 -13.55 -27.79
N THR A 294 -16.53 -14.29 -26.69
CA THR A 294 -15.68 -15.47 -26.52
C THR A 294 -15.96 -16.54 -27.54
N LEU A 295 -17.23 -16.87 -27.78
CA LEU A 295 -17.64 -17.83 -28.81
C LEU A 295 -17.23 -17.37 -30.22
N GLY A 296 -17.37 -16.08 -30.51
CA GLY A 296 -16.88 -15.50 -31.78
C GLY A 296 -15.38 -15.72 -31.96
N ARG A 297 -14.57 -15.46 -30.92
CA ARG A 297 -13.12 -15.70 -30.96
C ARG A 297 -12.75 -17.16 -31.14
N LEU A 298 -13.43 -18.06 -30.40
CA LEU A 298 -13.21 -19.51 -30.51
C LEU A 298 -13.61 -20.01 -31.90
N SER A 299 -14.73 -19.53 -32.47
CA SER A 299 -15.12 -19.85 -33.86
C SER A 299 -14.06 -19.36 -34.86
N MET A 300 -13.44 -18.21 -34.62
CA MET A 300 -12.30 -17.76 -35.46
C MET A 300 -11.10 -18.70 -35.34
N GLN A 301 -10.78 -19.22 -34.15
CA GLN A 301 -9.70 -20.21 -33.99
C GLN A 301 -10.02 -21.53 -34.73
N CYS A 302 -11.30 -21.95 -34.74
CA CYS A 302 -11.78 -23.10 -35.53
C CYS A 302 -11.93 -22.81 -37.03
N ARG A 303 -11.65 -21.56 -37.49
CA ARG A 303 -11.88 -21.09 -38.85
C ARG A 303 -13.36 -21.19 -39.33
N ASP A 304 -14.26 -21.20 -38.37
CA ASP A 304 -15.72 -21.14 -38.66
C ASP A 304 -16.15 -19.65 -38.71
N TRP A 305 -15.81 -19.01 -39.84
CA TRP A 305 -16.05 -17.58 -40.06
C TRP A 305 -17.54 -17.21 -40.04
N PRO A 306 -18.45 -18.02 -40.62
CA PRO A 306 -19.89 -17.74 -40.57
C PRO A 306 -20.43 -17.68 -39.15
N MET A 307 -20.07 -18.66 -38.30
CA MET A 307 -20.50 -18.67 -36.91
C MET A 307 -19.84 -17.58 -36.10
N ALA A 308 -18.58 -17.26 -36.35
CA ALA A 308 -17.91 -16.13 -35.72
C ALA A 308 -18.65 -14.80 -35.97
N LYS A 309 -19.09 -14.54 -37.22
CA LYS A 309 -19.89 -13.37 -37.60
C LYS A 309 -21.19 -13.31 -36.79
N VAL A 310 -21.95 -14.42 -36.72
CA VAL A 310 -23.21 -14.52 -35.97
C VAL A 310 -23.02 -14.21 -34.48
N TYR A 311 -21.97 -14.76 -33.84
CA TYR A 311 -21.72 -14.52 -32.43
C TYR A 311 -21.32 -13.08 -32.13
N PHE A 312 -20.49 -12.45 -32.99
CA PHE A 312 -20.12 -11.03 -32.80
C PHE A 312 -21.33 -10.11 -32.99
N GLU A 313 -22.18 -10.35 -33.98
CA GLU A 313 -23.42 -9.60 -34.21
C GLU A 313 -24.35 -9.71 -33.00
N GLN A 314 -24.59 -10.92 -32.49
CA GLN A 314 -25.40 -11.14 -31.29
C GLN A 314 -24.80 -10.43 -30.05
N SER A 315 -23.49 -10.47 -29.89
CA SER A 315 -22.80 -9.77 -28.80
C SER A 315 -23.05 -8.26 -28.87
N LEU A 316 -22.93 -7.65 -30.07
CA LEU A 316 -23.14 -6.21 -30.31
C LEU A 316 -24.61 -5.78 -30.15
N VAL A 317 -25.56 -6.67 -30.45
CA VAL A 317 -27.00 -6.43 -30.19
C VAL A 317 -27.28 -6.31 -28.71
N LEU A 318 -26.67 -7.19 -27.89
CA LEU A 318 -26.85 -7.16 -26.45
C LEU A 318 -26.09 -6.02 -25.77
N HIS A 319 -24.84 -5.78 -26.20
CA HIS A 319 -23.99 -4.75 -25.62
C HIS A 319 -22.96 -4.24 -26.64
N LYS A 320 -23.04 -2.94 -26.93
CA LYS A 320 -22.08 -2.26 -27.81
C LYS A 320 -20.74 -2.09 -27.10
N ASN A 321 -19.80 -2.99 -27.33
CA ASN A 321 -18.46 -2.99 -26.75
C ASN A 321 -17.40 -2.74 -27.83
N THR A 322 -16.48 -1.83 -27.58
CA THR A 322 -15.36 -1.49 -28.50
C THR A 322 -14.52 -2.69 -28.87
N GLU A 323 -14.30 -3.62 -27.95
CA GLU A 323 -13.53 -4.84 -28.19
C GLU A 323 -14.24 -5.77 -29.18
N THR A 324 -15.56 -5.96 -29.01
CA THR A 324 -16.37 -6.75 -29.95
C THR A 324 -16.37 -6.12 -31.34
N TYR A 325 -16.48 -4.78 -31.44
CA TYR A 325 -16.36 -4.09 -32.71
C TYR A 325 -14.99 -4.32 -33.36
N ALA A 326 -13.89 -4.23 -32.60
CA ALA A 326 -12.55 -4.43 -33.11
C ALA A 326 -12.35 -5.85 -33.69
N GLU A 327 -12.78 -6.88 -32.95
CA GLU A 327 -12.71 -8.27 -33.41
C GLU A 327 -13.59 -8.52 -34.62
N PHE A 328 -14.79 -7.96 -34.63
CA PHE A 328 -15.71 -8.11 -35.73
C PHE A 328 -15.23 -7.42 -37.01
N VAL A 329 -14.73 -6.19 -36.89
CA VAL A 329 -14.13 -5.47 -38.04
C VAL A 329 -12.93 -6.24 -38.59
N ARG A 330 -12.07 -6.80 -37.73
CA ARG A 330 -10.94 -7.64 -38.13
C ARG A 330 -11.40 -8.86 -38.94
N LEU A 331 -12.48 -9.53 -38.54
CA LEU A 331 -13.07 -10.64 -39.27
C LEU A 331 -13.62 -10.19 -40.64
N LEU A 332 -14.43 -9.11 -40.66
CA LEU A 332 -15.05 -8.61 -41.88
C LEU A 332 -13.99 -8.12 -42.89
N GLN A 333 -12.92 -7.47 -42.44
CA GLN A 333 -11.80 -7.09 -43.29
C GLN A 333 -11.10 -8.31 -43.91
N HIS A 334 -10.90 -9.37 -43.12
CA HIS A 334 -10.31 -10.62 -43.61
C HIS A 334 -11.20 -11.29 -44.68
N LEU A 335 -12.51 -11.18 -44.55
CA LEU A 335 -13.50 -11.71 -45.51
C LEU A 335 -13.75 -10.76 -46.69
N ASN A 336 -13.14 -9.59 -46.73
CA ASN A 336 -13.42 -8.50 -47.69
C ASN A 336 -14.92 -8.11 -47.73
N ASP A 337 -15.57 -8.15 -46.56
CA ASP A 337 -16.98 -7.78 -46.41
C ASP A 337 -17.15 -6.25 -46.45
N PRO A 338 -18.02 -5.71 -47.34
CA PRO A 338 -18.21 -4.25 -47.46
C PRO A 338 -18.77 -3.59 -46.18
N GLU A 339 -19.37 -4.33 -45.29
CA GLU A 339 -19.91 -3.82 -43.99
C GLU A 339 -18.79 -3.46 -42.99
N ALA A 340 -17.53 -3.85 -43.22
CA ALA A 340 -16.41 -3.60 -42.33
C ALA A 340 -16.27 -2.12 -41.96
N GLY A 341 -16.44 -1.21 -42.97
CA GLY A 341 -16.39 0.23 -42.74
C GLY A 341 -17.48 0.75 -41.82
N HIS A 342 -18.70 0.26 -41.95
CA HIS A 342 -19.82 0.65 -41.10
C HIS A 342 -19.58 0.29 -39.63
N TYR A 343 -19.16 -0.94 -39.36
CA TYR A 343 -18.86 -1.40 -37.99
C TYR A 343 -17.63 -0.70 -37.41
N LEU A 344 -16.64 -0.35 -38.23
CA LEU A 344 -15.48 0.44 -37.78
C LEU A 344 -15.91 1.82 -37.25
N ILE A 345 -16.74 2.53 -38.04
CA ILE A 345 -17.25 3.85 -37.65
C ILE A 345 -18.14 3.72 -36.40
N ALA A 346 -19.00 2.71 -36.34
CA ALA A 346 -19.84 2.45 -35.18
C ALA A 346 -18.99 2.20 -33.91
N GLY A 347 -17.90 1.43 -34.02
CA GLY A 347 -16.96 1.18 -32.92
C GLY A 347 -16.21 2.44 -32.48
N LEU A 348 -15.73 3.25 -33.43
CA LEU A 348 -15.07 4.52 -33.13
C LEU A 348 -16.01 5.50 -32.41
N ASN A 349 -17.29 5.52 -32.78
CA ASN A 349 -18.29 6.36 -32.11
C ASN A 349 -18.50 6.01 -30.65
N GLN A 350 -18.17 4.77 -30.20
CA GLN A 350 -18.21 4.39 -28.79
C GLN A 350 -17.07 5.03 -27.98
N LEU A 351 -15.97 5.44 -28.62
CA LEU A 351 -14.83 6.09 -27.98
C LEU A 351 -15.00 7.60 -27.88
N ILE A 352 -15.99 8.18 -28.58
CA ILE A 352 -16.20 9.61 -28.64
C ILE A 352 -17.20 10.02 -27.57
N SER A 353 -16.78 10.85 -26.63
CA SER A 353 -17.60 11.32 -25.51
C SER A 353 -18.71 12.30 -25.89
N LYS A 354 -18.61 12.95 -27.09
CA LYS A 354 -19.59 13.89 -27.62
C LYS A 354 -20.01 13.47 -29.03
N PRO A 355 -21.30 13.59 -29.40
CA PRO A 355 -21.73 13.25 -30.76
C PRO A 355 -20.96 14.12 -31.79
N LEU A 356 -20.59 13.51 -32.89
CA LEU A 356 -19.95 14.22 -34.00
C LEU A 356 -20.92 15.22 -34.60
N PRO A 357 -20.44 16.42 -35.01
CA PRO A 357 -21.27 17.39 -35.69
C PRO A 357 -21.75 16.84 -37.05
N ASN A 358 -22.98 17.18 -37.40
CA ASN A 358 -23.53 16.80 -38.72
C ASN A 358 -22.92 17.70 -39.79
N LEU A 359 -21.81 17.29 -40.35
CA LEU A 359 -21.12 18.01 -41.43
C LEU A 359 -21.58 17.51 -42.81
N PRO A 360 -21.66 18.39 -43.83
CA PRO A 360 -21.95 17.94 -45.19
C PRO A 360 -20.85 17.00 -45.66
N LEU A 361 -21.26 15.89 -46.25
CA LEU A 361 -20.36 14.94 -46.89
C LEU A 361 -20.20 15.32 -48.36
N PRO A 362 -19.02 15.03 -48.99
CA PRO A 362 -18.77 15.31 -50.42
C PRO A 362 -19.65 14.53 -51.34
#